data_07789e536036b68b7f3691d3d7ec79f6
#
_entry.id   07789e536036b68b7f3691d3d7ec79f6
#
_cell.length_a   1.000
_cell.length_b   1.000
_cell.length_c   1.000
_cell.angle_alpha   90.00
_cell.angle_beta   90.00
_cell.angle_gamma   90.00
#
_symmetry.space_group_name_H-M   'P 1'
#
loop_
_entity.id
_entity.type
_entity.pdbx_description
1 polymer ?
#
loop_
_entity_poly.entity_id
_entity_poly.type
_entity_poly.pdbx_seq_one_letter_code
_entity_poly.pdbx_strand_id
1 'polypeptide(L)'
;MSIDIRIATYVYPGWHSELERKDERGQVLNEWSLLRDAKPLFDGHRQPRVPLNIYDDSLPKSSEWQIGIAKRYGIDVFIYCFYWSFGRRFLYKPLDDAFLKCSRFKDVEFAIMWANRLPRGILPIRERKGPVIHPSRFVYTNKDDFLKLIKYIAENYFCKENYAKVNGRYLFSIFDSTFFIRDTGTEGAREIIDNSRRWLTSNGYNDIYLMAINPAPSFISEYKKAGFDAISHYVFLPDWKGEFLQDYRWLISRRVGEWSEFANRSGLPYYPSVSPGWDATPRGRVEGKKPPKRYPYWPIVVNENPEDFKWFLKTGLDYNIENNRDSPIQFITSLNEWSEGHYLEPDNHFGYGFLEAIKNAKEDI
;
A
#
# COMPACT_ATOMS: atom_id res chain seq x y z
N MET A 1 -10.46 -29.56 -5.67
CA MET A 1 -9.31 -29.10 -4.88
C MET A 1 -9.60 -27.65 -4.56
N SER A 2 -9.64 -27.27 -3.27
CA SER A 2 -9.74 -25.88 -2.88
C SER A 2 -8.48 -25.16 -3.37
N ILE A 3 -8.64 -24.02 -4.04
CA ILE A 3 -7.52 -23.19 -4.45
C ILE A 3 -7.08 -22.40 -3.21
N ASP A 4 -5.82 -22.56 -2.82
CA ASP A 4 -5.26 -21.82 -1.69
C ASP A 4 -4.90 -20.40 -2.15
N ILE A 5 -5.78 -19.45 -1.87
CA ILE A 5 -5.56 -18.03 -2.17
C ILE A 5 -5.01 -17.29 -0.95
N ARG A 6 -3.92 -16.57 -1.13
CA ARG A 6 -3.31 -15.76 -0.07
C ARG A 6 -3.91 -14.36 -0.05
N ILE A 7 -4.13 -13.83 1.14
CA ILE A 7 -4.53 -12.43 1.36
C ILE A 7 -3.31 -11.63 1.82
N ALA A 8 -2.95 -10.62 1.04
CA ALA A 8 -1.84 -9.73 1.30
C ALA A 8 -2.34 -8.31 1.63
N THR A 9 -1.78 -7.70 2.67
CA THR A 9 -2.11 -6.31 3.03
C THR A 9 -0.88 -5.44 3.11
N TYR A 10 -1.00 -4.19 2.67
CA TYR A 10 0.07 -3.20 2.77
C TYR A 10 0.19 -2.68 4.19
N VAL A 11 1.44 -2.49 4.64
CA VAL A 11 1.77 -1.93 5.96
C VAL A 11 2.50 -0.61 5.78
N TYR A 12 1.89 0.46 6.28
CA TYR A 12 2.49 1.79 6.33
C TYR A 12 3.34 1.95 7.60
N PRO A 13 4.64 2.29 7.48
CA PRO A 13 5.56 2.29 8.62
C PRO A 13 5.76 3.68 9.24
N GLY A 14 4.70 4.44 9.50
CA GLY A 14 4.80 5.84 9.92
C GLY A 14 4.21 6.17 11.29
N TRP A 15 3.99 5.18 12.17
CA TRP A 15 3.27 5.33 13.43
C TRP A 15 4.17 5.48 14.66
N HIS A 16 5.43 5.92 14.45
CA HIS A 16 6.42 6.20 15.49
C HIS A 16 7.02 7.60 15.33
N SER A 17 7.80 8.02 16.31
CA SER A 17 8.34 9.37 16.41
C SER A 17 9.72 9.56 15.75
N GLU A 18 10.08 8.75 14.76
CA GLU A 18 11.42 8.83 14.11
C GLU A 18 11.65 10.13 13.34
N LEU A 19 10.59 10.65 12.73
CA LEU A 19 10.66 11.97 12.11
C LEU A 19 10.27 12.99 13.18
N GLU A 20 11.21 13.75 13.70
CA GLU A 20 10.96 14.91 14.57
C GLU A 20 10.21 15.98 13.76
N ARG A 21 8.93 15.77 13.56
CA ARG A 21 8.03 16.72 12.93
C ARG A 21 7.53 17.62 14.04
N LYS A 22 7.87 18.90 13.97
CA LYS A 22 7.36 19.91 14.90
C LYS A 22 6.39 20.84 14.16
N ASP A 23 5.30 21.18 14.83
CA ASP A 23 4.41 22.24 14.36
C ASP A 23 5.08 23.62 14.61
N GLU A 24 4.36 24.70 14.28
CA GLU A 24 4.82 26.08 14.48
C GLU A 24 5.07 26.43 15.96
N ARG A 25 4.53 25.63 16.88
CA ARG A 25 4.67 25.78 18.34
C ARG A 25 5.73 24.85 18.91
N GLY A 26 6.45 24.10 18.05
CA GLY A 26 7.47 23.15 18.46
C GLY A 26 6.94 21.81 19.01
N GLN A 27 5.63 21.54 18.88
CA GLN A 27 5.05 20.26 19.28
C GLN A 27 5.41 19.18 18.24
N VAL A 28 5.82 18.02 18.74
CA VAL A 28 6.11 16.85 17.88
C VAL A 28 4.81 16.37 17.24
N LEU A 29 4.77 16.39 15.91
CA LEU A 29 3.67 15.86 15.11
C LEU A 29 4.04 14.45 14.64
N ASN A 30 3.17 13.49 14.93
CA ASN A 30 3.20 12.14 14.37
C ASN A 30 1.86 11.83 13.69
N GLU A 31 1.75 10.69 13.01
CA GLU A 31 0.51 10.34 12.32
C GLU A 31 -0.68 10.22 13.31
N TRP A 32 -0.48 9.77 14.55
CA TRP A 32 -1.53 9.72 15.57
C TRP A 32 -2.06 11.10 15.95
N SER A 33 -1.21 12.13 15.98
CA SER A 33 -1.66 13.50 16.25
C SER A 33 -2.56 14.05 15.16
N LEU A 34 -2.33 13.66 13.89
CA LEU A 34 -3.19 14.04 12.77
C LEU A 34 -4.60 13.47 12.92
N LEU A 35 -4.70 12.21 13.34
CA LEU A 35 -6.00 11.56 13.60
C LEU A 35 -6.74 12.23 14.73
N ARG A 36 -6.08 12.42 15.87
CA ARG A 36 -6.68 13.05 17.06
C ARG A 36 -7.20 14.45 16.77
N ASP A 37 -6.46 15.21 15.97
CA ASP A 37 -6.74 16.63 15.72
C ASP A 37 -7.64 16.82 14.47
N ALA A 38 -8.00 15.73 13.77
CA ALA A 38 -8.92 15.75 12.64
C ALA A 38 -10.32 16.24 13.06
N LYS A 39 -10.95 17.00 12.17
CA LYS A 39 -12.28 17.58 12.43
C LYS A 39 -13.26 17.23 11.31
N PRO A 40 -14.53 17.03 11.63
CA PRO A 40 -15.57 16.89 10.63
C PRO A 40 -15.64 18.12 9.70
N LEU A 41 -15.78 17.89 8.39
CA LEU A 41 -15.95 18.94 7.38
C LEU A 41 -17.40 19.15 6.98
N PHE A 42 -18.30 18.23 7.34
CA PHE A 42 -19.74 18.27 7.07
C PHE A 42 -20.49 17.37 8.07
N ASP A 43 -21.80 17.53 8.16
CA ASP A 43 -22.63 16.71 9.05
C ASP A 43 -22.58 15.23 8.65
N GLY A 44 -22.30 14.37 9.63
CA GLY A 44 -22.12 12.95 9.40
C GLY A 44 -20.68 12.55 8.92
N HIS A 45 -19.76 13.52 8.76
CA HIS A 45 -18.38 13.18 8.47
C HIS A 45 -17.72 12.47 9.66
N ARG A 46 -17.28 11.24 9.45
CA ARG A 46 -16.72 10.39 10.50
C ARG A 46 -15.24 10.73 10.78
N GLN A 47 -15.03 11.88 11.43
CA GLN A 47 -13.74 12.32 11.95
C GLN A 47 -13.92 12.90 13.35
N PRO A 48 -12.94 12.71 14.26
CA PRO A 48 -11.75 11.85 14.11
C PRO A 48 -12.11 10.36 14.12
N ARG A 49 -11.34 9.55 13.37
CA ARG A 49 -11.40 8.09 13.48
C ARG A 49 -10.59 7.66 14.69
N VAL A 50 -11.15 6.79 15.53
CA VAL A 50 -10.55 6.43 16.82
C VAL A 50 -10.15 4.97 16.83
N PRO A 51 -8.82 4.66 16.79
CA PRO A 51 -8.32 3.30 16.91
C PRO A 51 -8.65 2.68 18.28
N LEU A 52 -8.92 1.38 18.31
CA LEU A 52 -9.02 0.64 19.59
C LEU A 52 -7.63 0.39 20.21
N ASN A 53 -6.56 0.49 19.43
CA ASN A 53 -5.20 0.35 19.92
C ASN A 53 -4.31 1.44 19.29
N ILE A 54 -3.68 2.25 20.12
CA ILE A 54 -2.66 3.22 19.74
C ILE A 54 -1.30 2.62 20.10
N TYR A 55 -0.40 2.57 19.14
CA TYR A 55 0.89 1.88 19.29
C TYR A 55 2.04 2.71 18.70
N ASP A 56 3.24 2.31 19.04
CA ASP A 56 4.49 2.70 18.37
C ASP A 56 4.92 1.51 17.49
N ASP A 57 4.86 1.67 16.17
CA ASP A 57 5.14 0.60 15.20
C ASP A 57 6.62 0.23 15.12
N SER A 58 7.52 0.96 15.79
CA SER A 58 8.93 0.61 15.93
C SER A 58 9.19 -0.45 17.01
N LEU A 59 8.19 -0.86 17.76
CA LEU A 59 8.32 -1.80 18.87
C LEU A 59 7.83 -3.21 18.52
N PRO A 60 8.56 -4.28 18.86
CA PRO A 60 8.19 -5.67 18.57
C PRO A 60 6.77 -6.05 19.03
N LYS A 61 6.31 -5.55 20.18
CA LYS A 61 4.97 -5.80 20.71
C LYS A 61 3.84 -5.34 19.77
N SER A 62 4.10 -4.28 19.00
CA SER A 62 3.12 -3.76 18.02
C SER A 62 3.01 -4.72 16.82
N SER A 63 4.13 -5.24 16.34
CA SER A 63 4.14 -6.28 15.31
C SER A 63 3.52 -7.59 15.80
N GLU A 64 3.77 -7.99 17.05
CA GLU A 64 3.12 -9.19 17.65
C GLU A 64 1.61 -9.06 17.68
N TRP A 65 1.08 -7.89 18.02
CA TRP A 65 -0.35 -7.61 17.97
C TRP A 65 -0.89 -7.64 16.54
N GLN A 66 -0.22 -6.99 15.58
CA GLN A 66 -0.61 -7.00 14.17
C GLN A 66 -0.60 -8.41 13.57
N ILE A 67 0.42 -9.21 13.87
CA ILE A 67 0.48 -10.63 13.47
C ILE A 67 -0.65 -11.42 14.13
N GLY A 68 -0.97 -11.12 15.38
CA GLY A 68 -2.08 -11.76 16.11
C GLY A 68 -3.42 -11.58 15.41
N ILE A 69 -3.74 -10.35 15.00
CA ILE A 69 -4.98 -10.09 14.24
C ILE A 69 -4.92 -10.68 12.83
N ALA A 70 -3.77 -10.59 12.14
CA ALA A 70 -3.60 -11.17 10.82
C ALA A 70 -3.91 -12.67 10.81
N LYS A 71 -3.30 -13.43 11.70
CA LYS A 71 -3.53 -14.88 11.85
C LYS A 71 -4.98 -15.23 12.20
N ARG A 72 -5.58 -14.44 13.10
CA ARG A 72 -6.97 -14.68 13.54
C ARG A 72 -7.98 -14.49 12.43
N TYR A 73 -7.72 -13.55 11.50
CA TYR A 73 -8.68 -13.13 10.48
C TYR A 73 -8.27 -13.52 9.05
N GLY A 74 -7.22 -14.34 8.88
CA GLY A 74 -6.86 -14.95 7.59
C GLY A 74 -6.05 -14.05 6.65
N ILE A 75 -5.30 -13.09 7.18
CA ILE A 75 -4.29 -12.33 6.43
C ILE A 75 -2.98 -13.12 6.44
N ASP A 76 -2.43 -13.38 5.27
CA ASP A 76 -1.29 -14.27 5.09
C ASP A 76 0.04 -13.53 4.86
N VAL A 77 0.00 -12.33 4.25
CA VAL A 77 1.19 -11.59 3.81
C VAL A 77 1.12 -10.12 4.21
N PHE A 78 2.19 -9.60 4.81
CA PHE A 78 2.40 -8.18 5.02
C PHE A 78 3.31 -7.60 3.94
N ILE A 79 2.88 -6.54 3.24
CA ILE A 79 3.70 -5.84 2.25
C ILE A 79 4.14 -4.50 2.84
N TYR A 80 5.40 -4.43 3.23
CA TYR A 80 5.96 -3.23 3.84
C TYR A 80 6.28 -2.15 2.80
N CYS A 81 5.77 -0.92 3.02
CA CYS A 81 6.20 0.25 2.28
C CYS A 81 7.65 0.56 2.64
N PHE A 82 8.56 0.36 1.69
CA PHE A 82 10.00 0.43 1.87
C PHE A 82 10.57 1.69 1.22
N TYR A 83 11.02 2.62 2.05
CA TYR A 83 11.54 3.91 1.60
C TYR A 83 13.05 3.86 1.42
N TRP A 84 13.50 4.01 0.18
CA TRP A 84 14.91 4.00 -0.21
C TRP A 84 15.19 5.09 -1.23
N SER A 85 16.29 5.82 -1.05
CA SER A 85 16.81 6.79 -2.01
C SER A 85 18.34 6.86 -1.93
N PHE A 86 19.02 6.44 -2.96
CA PHE A 86 20.50 6.45 -3.08
C PHE A 86 21.23 5.92 -1.84
N GLY A 87 20.87 4.71 -1.38
CA GLY A 87 21.48 4.05 -0.22
C GLY A 87 20.95 4.53 1.13
N ARG A 88 20.08 5.54 1.16
CA ARG A 88 19.49 6.04 2.40
C ARG A 88 18.10 5.43 2.63
N ARG A 89 17.88 4.91 3.84
CA ARG A 89 16.61 4.36 4.30
C ARG A 89 15.85 5.34 5.18
N PHE A 90 14.52 5.28 5.09
CA PHE A 90 13.60 6.06 5.92
C PHE A 90 12.53 5.13 6.47
N LEU A 91 11.99 5.44 7.63
CA LEU A 91 10.90 4.68 8.27
C LEU A 91 11.19 3.15 8.31
N TYR A 92 12.41 2.76 8.59
CA TYR A 92 12.85 1.36 8.52
C TYR A 92 12.54 0.54 9.77
N LYS A 93 12.37 1.20 10.93
CA LYS A 93 12.23 0.54 12.23
C LYS A 93 11.06 -0.45 12.30
N PRO A 94 9.87 -0.16 11.75
CA PRO A 94 8.75 -1.10 11.81
C PRO A 94 9.04 -2.46 11.17
N LEU A 95 9.81 -2.48 10.08
CA LEU A 95 10.25 -3.74 9.48
C LEU A 95 11.45 -4.33 10.24
N ASP A 96 12.53 -3.55 10.43
CA ASP A 96 13.81 -4.05 10.87
C ASP A 96 13.89 -4.27 12.40
N ASP A 97 13.32 -3.34 13.17
CA ASP A 97 13.45 -3.34 14.63
C ASP A 97 12.20 -3.91 15.32
N ALA A 98 11.03 -3.86 14.68
CA ALA A 98 9.81 -4.40 15.23
C ALA A 98 9.46 -5.78 14.63
N PHE A 99 9.08 -5.85 13.35
CA PHE A 99 8.60 -7.08 12.74
C PHE A 99 9.65 -8.21 12.74
N LEU A 100 10.84 -7.95 12.20
CA LEU A 100 11.88 -8.99 12.09
C LEU A 100 12.50 -9.40 13.44
N LYS A 101 12.28 -8.62 14.49
CA LYS A 101 12.75 -8.94 15.86
C LYS A 101 11.66 -9.49 16.78
N CYS A 102 10.39 -9.47 16.35
CA CYS A 102 9.35 -10.06 17.16
C CYS A 102 9.38 -11.59 17.10
N SER A 103 8.97 -12.24 18.19
CA SER A 103 9.02 -13.70 18.32
C SER A 103 8.13 -14.43 17.30
N ARG A 104 7.13 -13.75 16.76
CA ARG A 104 6.11 -14.29 15.88
C ARG A 104 6.30 -13.93 14.40
N PHE A 105 7.43 -13.32 14.01
CA PHE A 105 7.59 -12.82 12.64
C PHE A 105 7.42 -13.89 11.55
N LYS A 106 7.65 -15.17 11.88
CA LYS A 106 7.47 -16.30 10.96
C LYS A 106 6.01 -16.77 10.82
N ASP A 107 5.11 -16.27 11.65
CA ASP A 107 3.68 -16.65 11.59
C ASP A 107 2.97 -16.08 10.37
N VAL A 108 3.53 -15.07 9.73
CA VAL A 108 3.04 -14.45 8.49
C VAL A 108 4.17 -14.30 7.49
N GLU A 109 3.85 -14.37 6.21
CA GLU A 109 4.80 -14.00 5.16
C GLU A 109 4.94 -12.47 5.09
N PHE A 110 6.04 -12.00 4.49
CA PHE A 110 6.19 -10.58 4.18
C PHE A 110 6.85 -10.35 2.83
N ALA A 111 6.57 -9.19 2.24
CA ALA A 111 7.20 -8.71 1.02
C ALA A 111 7.51 -7.21 1.12
N ILE A 112 8.23 -6.71 0.15
CA ILE A 112 8.65 -5.32 0.08
C ILE A 112 8.04 -4.65 -1.15
N MET A 113 7.46 -3.45 -0.91
CA MET A 113 7.12 -2.50 -1.95
C MET A 113 8.05 -1.30 -1.83
N TRP A 114 8.92 -1.09 -2.84
CA TRP A 114 9.72 0.13 -2.88
C TRP A 114 8.81 1.34 -3.09
N ALA A 115 8.66 2.11 -2.03
CA ALA A 115 7.95 3.38 -2.03
C ALA A 115 8.89 4.46 -2.59
N ASN A 116 8.99 4.54 -3.92
CA ASN A 116 9.87 5.47 -4.63
C ASN A 116 9.35 6.92 -4.63
N ARG A 117 8.84 7.32 -3.48
CA ARG A 117 8.49 8.70 -3.12
C ARG A 117 8.91 8.95 -1.68
N LEU A 118 9.66 9.99 -1.43
CA LEU A 118 10.06 10.33 -0.07
C LEU A 118 8.83 10.61 0.81
N PRO A 119 8.89 10.24 2.09
CA PRO A 119 7.84 10.56 3.05
C PRO A 119 7.59 12.08 3.10
N ARG A 120 6.40 12.49 3.44
CA ARG A 120 6.11 13.92 3.64
C ARG A 120 6.85 14.43 4.87
N GLY A 121 7.63 15.50 4.72
CA GLY A 121 8.41 16.07 5.81
C GLY A 121 7.57 16.78 6.85
N ILE A 122 6.45 17.42 6.47
CA ILE A 122 5.61 18.23 7.34
C ILE A 122 4.14 17.89 7.13
N LEU A 123 3.45 17.54 8.19
CA LEU A 123 2.02 17.34 8.26
C LEU A 123 1.47 18.20 9.43
N PRO A 124 0.25 18.69 9.36
CA PRO A 124 -0.71 18.64 8.25
C PRO A 124 -0.27 19.46 7.03
N ILE A 125 -0.81 19.05 5.87
CA ILE A 125 -0.56 19.76 4.62
C ILE A 125 -1.42 21.03 4.65
N ARG A 126 -0.77 22.18 4.57
CA ARG A 126 -1.47 23.45 4.38
C ARG A 126 -1.97 23.59 2.96
N GLU A 127 -3.07 24.33 2.78
CA GLU A 127 -3.51 24.74 1.45
C GLU A 127 -2.37 25.46 0.73
N ARG A 128 -1.87 24.88 -0.35
CA ARG A 128 -0.82 25.47 -1.17
C ARG A 128 -1.22 25.46 -2.62
N LYS A 129 -0.90 26.53 -3.34
CA LYS A 129 -0.88 26.51 -4.80
C LYS A 129 0.33 25.67 -5.25
N GLY A 130 0.18 24.93 -6.33
CA GLY A 130 1.27 24.14 -6.91
C GLY A 130 0.91 22.66 -7.09
N PRO A 131 1.87 21.83 -7.50
CA PRO A 131 1.62 20.42 -7.82
C PRO A 131 1.21 19.62 -6.56
N VAL A 132 0.32 18.64 -6.74
CA VAL A 132 -0.14 17.74 -5.66
C VAL A 132 1.04 17.01 -5.02
N ILE A 133 2.01 16.60 -5.86
CA ILE A 133 3.25 15.99 -5.40
C ILE A 133 4.39 16.98 -5.65
N HIS A 134 5.03 17.41 -4.55
CA HIS A 134 6.18 18.29 -4.67
C HIS A 134 7.34 17.56 -5.37
N PRO A 135 8.05 18.18 -6.34
CA PRO A 135 9.12 17.54 -7.09
C PRO A 135 10.21 16.90 -6.22
N SER A 136 10.55 17.51 -5.08
CA SER A 136 11.55 16.96 -4.14
C SER A 136 11.18 15.62 -3.50
N ARG A 137 9.95 15.14 -3.67
CA ARG A 137 9.51 13.84 -3.18
C ARG A 137 9.73 12.70 -4.16
N PHE A 138 9.96 12.98 -5.42
CA PHE A 138 10.27 11.95 -6.41
C PHE A 138 11.65 11.36 -6.11
N VAL A 139 11.72 10.05 -6.12
CA VAL A 139 12.98 9.31 -5.98
C VAL A 139 13.41 8.90 -7.37
N TYR A 140 14.39 9.60 -7.88
CA TYR A 140 15.08 9.24 -9.12
C TYR A 140 15.94 8.01 -8.86
N THR A 141 16.25 7.24 -9.90
CA THR A 141 17.13 6.09 -9.81
C THR A 141 17.88 5.88 -11.12
N ASN A 142 18.91 5.07 -11.06
CA ASN A 142 19.67 4.60 -12.21
C ASN A 142 20.04 3.13 -11.99
N LYS A 143 20.72 2.54 -12.98
CA LYS A 143 21.12 1.15 -12.95
C LYS A 143 21.91 0.76 -11.69
N ASP A 144 22.84 1.61 -11.26
CA ASP A 144 23.71 1.32 -10.10
C ASP A 144 22.96 1.46 -8.78
N ASP A 145 22.14 2.49 -8.63
CA ASP A 145 21.36 2.71 -7.41
C ASP A 145 20.27 1.64 -7.25
N PHE A 146 19.56 1.31 -8.32
CA PHE A 146 18.55 0.25 -8.26
C PHE A 146 19.19 -1.11 -7.97
N LEU A 147 20.35 -1.40 -8.56
CA LEU A 147 21.10 -2.60 -8.21
C LEU A 147 21.56 -2.61 -6.74
N LYS A 148 21.97 -1.47 -6.18
CA LYS A 148 22.29 -1.36 -4.74
C LYS A 148 21.06 -1.64 -3.87
N LEU A 149 19.90 -1.13 -4.26
CA LEU A 149 18.62 -1.43 -3.59
C LEU A 149 18.34 -2.94 -3.59
N ILE A 150 18.42 -3.58 -4.76
CA ILE A 150 18.16 -5.03 -4.88
C ILE A 150 19.17 -5.87 -4.10
N LYS A 151 20.44 -5.51 -4.12
CA LYS A 151 21.49 -6.16 -3.29
C LYS A 151 21.15 -6.07 -1.82
N TYR A 152 20.85 -4.87 -1.35
CA TYR A 152 20.47 -4.64 0.04
C TYR A 152 19.26 -5.48 0.45
N ILE A 153 18.23 -5.54 -0.40
CA ILE A 153 17.03 -6.34 -0.13
C ILE A 153 17.37 -7.83 -0.13
N ALA A 154 18.17 -8.30 -1.06
CA ALA A 154 18.56 -9.71 -1.14
C ALA A 154 19.32 -10.17 0.09
N GLU A 155 20.31 -9.40 0.53
CA GLU A 155 21.16 -9.73 1.66
C GLU A 155 20.42 -9.68 3.02
N ASN A 156 19.44 -8.79 3.17
CA ASN A 156 18.76 -8.56 4.45
C ASN A 156 17.41 -9.28 4.56
N TYR A 157 16.69 -9.48 3.44
CA TYR A 157 15.30 -9.95 3.48
C TYR A 157 15.01 -11.19 2.64
N PHE A 158 15.55 -11.33 1.41
CA PHE A 158 15.30 -12.53 0.59
C PHE A 158 15.85 -13.81 1.22
N CYS A 159 16.82 -13.68 2.11
CA CYS A 159 17.34 -14.78 2.91
C CYS A 159 16.37 -15.27 4.01
N LYS A 160 15.28 -14.56 4.27
CA LYS A 160 14.30 -14.98 5.27
C LYS A 160 13.37 -16.03 4.66
N GLU A 161 13.12 -17.11 5.41
CA GLU A 161 12.30 -18.24 4.92
C GLU A 161 10.84 -17.85 4.66
N ASN A 162 10.31 -16.86 5.39
CA ASN A 162 8.96 -16.32 5.25
C ASN A 162 8.86 -15.09 4.33
N TYR A 163 9.89 -14.82 3.49
CA TYR A 163 9.72 -13.82 2.45
C TYR A 163 8.78 -14.36 1.36
N ALA A 164 7.72 -13.61 1.07
CA ALA A 164 6.67 -14.04 0.13
C ALA A 164 7.20 -14.25 -1.29
N LYS A 165 6.76 -15.34 -1.91
CA LYS A 165 7.15 -15.71 -3.28
C LYS A 165 5.92 -15.95 -4.14
N VAL A 166 6.05 -15.66 -5.43
CA VAL A 166 5.10 -15.97 -6.49
C VAL A 166 5.82 -16.86 -7.49
N ASN A 167 5.35 -18.10 -7.68
CA ASN A 167 6.00 -19.08 -8.55
C ASN A 167 7.51 -19.24 -8.27
N GLY A 168 7.87 -19.32 -6.98
CA GLY A 168 9.26 -19.47 -6.53
C GLY A 168 10.11 -18.19 -6.61
N ARG A 169 9.62 -17.09 -7.21
CA ARG A 169 10.30 -15.82 -7.34
C ARG A 169 9.91 -14.86 -6.20
N TYR A 170 10.85 -14.06 -5.69
CA TYR A 170 10.59 -13.12 -4.60
C TYR A 170 9.61 -12.03 -5.04
N LEU A 171 8.51 -11.87 -4.31
CA LEU A 171 7.53 -10.81 -4.57
C LEU A 171 8.14 -9.44 -4.24
N PHE A 172 8.33 -8.61 -5.24
CA PHE A 172 8.83 -7.25 -5.10
C PHE A 172 8.00 -6.29 -5.94
N SER A 173 7.69 -5.11 -5.43
CA SER A 173 6.88 -4.15 -6.16
C SER A 173 7.45 -2.74 -6.12
N ILE A 174 7.10 -1.93 -7.14
CA ILE A 174 7.46 -0.52 -7.26
C ILE A 174 6.18 0.32 -7.19
N PHE A 175 6.08 1.20 -6.17
CA PHE A 175 4.89 1.97 -5.87
C PHE A 175 4.49 2.96 -6.97
N ASP A 176 5.41 3.84 -7.38
CA ASP A 176 5.18 4.76 -8.50
C ASP A 176 5.88 4.23 -9.75
N SER A 177 5.34 3.13 -10.26
CA SER A 177 5.87 2.48 -11.46
C SER A 177 5.78 3.36 -12.71
N THR A 178 4.77 4.23 -12.77
CA THR A 178 4.62 5.21 -13.84
C THR A 178 5.77 6.22 -13.83
N PHE A 179 6.12 6.75 -12.65
CA PHE A 179 7.26 7.67 -12.54
C PHE A 179 8.57 6.95 -12.87
N PHE A 180 8.74 5.71 -12.41
CA PHE A 180 9.93 4.91 -12.72
C PHE A 180 10.16 4.77 -14.22
N ILE A 181 9.12 4.35 -15.00
CA ILE A 181 9.25 4.24 -16.46
C ILE A 181 9.42 5.61 -17.13
N ARG A 182 8.71 6.64 -16.65
CA ARG A 182 8.80 7.99 -17.21
C ARG A 182 10.18 8.60 -17.05
N ASP A 183 10.83 8.36 -15.90
CA ASP A 183 12.15 8.89 -15.58
C ASP A 183 13.27 8.17 -16.35
N THR A 184 13.19 6.84 -16.42
CA THR A 184 14.25 6.02 -17.02
C THR A 184 14.03 5.71 -18.50
N GLY A 185 12.82 5.93 -19.02
CA GLY A 185 12.38 5.39 -20.32
C GLY A 185 12.08 3.88 -20.23
N THR A 186 11.30 3.37 -21.17
CA THR A 186 10.89 1.94 -21.18
C THR A 186 12.11 1.00 -21.32
N GLU A 187 13.02 1.31 -22.23
CA GLU A 187 14.24 0.51 -22.44
C GLU A 187 15.21 0.64 -21.27
N GLY A 188 15.38 1.84 -20.72
CA GLY A 188 16.19 2.07 -19.53
C GLY A 188 15.65 1.31 -18.31
N ALA A 189 14.32 1.33 -18.10
CA ALA A 189 13.68 0.52 -17.06
C ALA A 189 13.96 -0.97 -17.27
N ARG A 190 13.85 -1.46 -18.50
CA ARG A 190 14.17 -2.85 -18.87
C ARG A 190 15.62 -3.21 -18.53
N GLU A 191 16.57 -2.36 -18.93
CA GLU A 191 17.99 -2.59 -18.65
C GLU A 191 18.28 -2.65 -17.14
N ILE A 192 17.69 -1.74 -16.35
CA ILE A 192 17.80 -1.68 -14.90
C ILE A 192 17.27 -2.97 -14.26
N ILE A 193 16.09 -3.42 -14.67
CA ILE A 193 15.44 -4.63 -14.15
C ILE A 193 16.25 -5.87 -14.53
N ASP A 194 16.60 -6.04 -15.79
CA ASP A 194 17.35 -7.20 -16.27
C ASP A 194 18.74 -7.30 -15.64
N ASN A 195 19.39 -6.15 -15.38
CA ASN A 195 20.67 -6.13 -14.66
C ASN A 195 20.52 -6.67 -13.24
N SER A 196 19.45 -6.30 -12.56
CA SER A 196 19.16 -6.75 -11.20
C SER A 196 18.81 -8.24 -11.16
N ARG A 197 18.03 -8.73 -12.10
CA ARG A 197 17.68 -10.15 -12.24
C ARG A 197 18.93 -11.02 -12.50
N ARG A 198 19.80 -10.58 -13.42
CA ARG A 198 21.07 -11.27 -13.67
C ARG A 198 21.97 -11.33 -12.44
N TRP A 199 22.05 -10.22 -11.69
CA TRP A 199 22.83 -10.22 -10.46
C TRP A 199 22.28 -11.21 -9.43
N LEU A 200 20.95 -11.22 -9.20
CA LEU A 200 20.31 -12.16 -8.26
C LEU A 200 20.64 -13.61 -8.62
N THR A 201 20.39 -14.01 -9.85
CA THR A 201 20.62 -15.40 -10.28
C THR A 201 22.09 -15.78 -10.27
N SER A 202 22.99 -14.87 -10.64
CA SER A 202 24.45 -15.12 -10.60
C SER A 202 25.00 -15.21 -9.17
N ASN A 203 24.24 -14.75 -8.15
CA ASN A 203 24.65 -14.82 -6.74
C ASN A 203 23.81 -15.85 -5.93
N GLY A 204 23.14 -16.78 -6.61
CA GLY A 204 22.43 -17.90 -5.97
C GLY A 204 21.06 -17.54 -5.38
N TYR A 205 20.51 -16.36 -5.67
CA TYR A 205 19.15 -16.00 -5.32
C TYR A 205 18.17 -16.44 -6.41
N ASN A 206 16.93 -16.68 -6.03
CA ASN A 206 15.85 -16.77 -7.00
C ASN A 206 15.62 -15.38 -7.66
N ASP A 207 14.99 -15.39 -8.83
CA ASP A 207 14.56 -14.16 -9.48
C ASP A 207 13.45 -13.45 -8.70
N ILE A 208 13.17 -12.19 -9.05
CA ILE A 208 12.04 -11.41 -8.53
C ILE A 208 10.79 -11.59 -9.39
N TYR A 209 9.63 -11.67 -8.75
CA TYR A 209 8.33 -11.41 -9.38
C TYR A 209 8.02 -9.93 -9.17
N LEU A 210 8.26 -9.16 -10.22
CA LEU A 210 8.22 -7.68 -10.14
C LEU A 210 6.84 -7.14 -10.51
N MET A 211 6.19 -6.49 -9.55
CA MET A 211 4.86 -5.93 -9.74
C MET A 211 4.90 -4.40 -9.87
N ALA A 212 4.26 -3.86 -10.91
CA ALA A 212 4.07 -2.44 -11.08
C ALA A 212 2.82 -1.98 -10.32
N ILE A 213 2.98 -1.05 -9.39
CA ILE A 213 1.87 -0.47 -8.63
C ILE A 213 1.49 0.89 -9.23
N ASN A 214 0.18 1.20 -9.23
CA ASN A 214 -0.41 2.43 -9.77
C ASN A 214 -0.09 2.66 -11.26
N PRO A 215 -0.37 1.71 -12.15
CA PRO A 215 -0.12 1.86 -13.56
C PRO A 215 -1.01 2.95 -14.17
N ALA A 216 -0.41 3.98 -14.77
CA ALA A 216 -1.16 5.00 -15.47
C ALA A 216 -1.69 4.47 -16.81
N PRO A 217 -2.96 4.76 -17.18
CA PRO A 217 -3.55 4.30 -18.44
C PRO A 217 -2.76 4.72 -19.69
N SER A 218 -2.05 5.85 -19.66
CA SER A 218 -1.21 6.35 -20.75
C SER A 218 0.10 5.56 -20.95
N PHE A 219 0.52 4.77 -19.95
CA PHE A 219 1.72 3.94 -19.98
C PHE A 219 1.40 2.45 -19.95
N ILE A 220 0.14 2.06 -20.03
CA ILE A 220 -0.31 0.70 -19.74
C ILE A 220 0.38 -0.38 -20.60
N SER A 221 0.70 -0.09 -21.84
CA SER A 221 1.40 -1.00 -22.75
C SER A 221 2.92 -1.09 -22.53
N GLU A 222 3.47 -0.18 -21.73
CA GLU A 222 4.92 -0.10 -21.52
C GLU A 222 5.43 -1.02 -20.40
N TYR A 223 4.58 -1.39 -19.44
CA TYR A 223 5.01 -2.19 -18.27
C TYR A 223 5.59 -3.55 -18.66
N LYS A 224 4.95 -4.27 -19.58
CA LYS A 224 5.45 -5.56 -20.08
C LYS A 224 6.80 -5.40 -20.79
N LYS A 225 6.96 -4.38 -21.62
CA LYS A 225 8.20 -4.08 -22.32
C LYS A 225 9.32 -3.70 -21.34
N ALA A 226 8.99 -2.94 -20.31
CA ALA A 226 9.92 -2.56 -19.25
C ALA A 226 10.36 -3.72 -18.36
N GLY A 227 9.72 -4.89 -18.44
CA GLY A 227 10.14 -6.10 -17.73
C GLY A 227 9.37 -6.38 -16.44
N PHE A 228 8.24 -5.75 -16.23
CA PHE A 228 7.34 -6.12 -15.13
C PHE A 228 6.62 -7.43 -15.41
N ASP A 229 6.32 -8.19 -14.35
CA ASP A 229 5.63 -9.48 -14.42
C ASP A 229 4.12 -9.35 -14.21
N ALA A 230 3.70 -8.34 -13.47
CA ALA A 230 2.29 -8.08 -13.17
C ALA A 230 2.05 -6.60 -12.86
N ILE A 231 0.78 -6.22 -12.81
CA ILE A 231 0.35 -4.87 -12.41
C ILE A 231 -0.72 -4.94 -11.31
N SER A 232 -0.76 -3.92 -10.47
CA SER A 232 -1.75 -3.75 -9.40
C SER A 232 -1.90 -2.26 -9.06
N HIS A 233 -2.76 -1.95 -8.11
CA HIS A 233 -2.87 -0.62 -7.53
C HIS A 233 -2.59 -0.66 -6.02
N TYR A 234 -2.14 0.47 -5.47
CA TYR A 234 -2.14 0.68 -4.02
C TYR A 234 -3.57 1.00 -3.59
N VAL A 235 -4.08 2.18 -3.90
CA VAL A 235 -5.50 2.51 -3.69
C VAL A 235 -6.16 2.77 -5.02
N PHE A 236 -7.09 1.91 -5.42
CA PHE A 236 -7.90 2.06 -6.63
C PHE A 236 -9.38 2.19 -6.27
N LEU A 237 -9.71 3.06 -5.33
CA LEU A 237 -11.06 3.29 -4.88
C LEU A 237 -11.58 4.67 -5.31
N PRO A 238 -10.99 5.81 -4.92
CA PRO A 238 -11.56 7.12 -5.19
C PRO A 238 -11.50 7.50 -6.67
N ASP A 239 -12.52 8.21 -7.14
CA ASP A 239 -12.48 8.90 -8.43
C ASP A 239 -11.94 10.32 -8.24
N TRP A 240 -10.66 10.53 -8.57
CA TRP A 240 -9.97 11.80 -8.41
C TRP A 240 -10.55 12.96 -9.22
N LYS A 241 -11.40 12.65 -10.21
CA LYS A 241 -12.08 13.63 -11.06
C LYS A 241 -13.55 13.80 -10.69
N GLY A 242 -14.05 12.90 -9.82
CA GLY A 242 -15.44 12.86 -9.40
C GLY A 242 -15.84 13.92 -8.38
N GLU A 243 -17.00 13.70 -7.75
CA GLU A 243 -17.57 14.57 -6.75
C GLU A 243 -16.78 14.55 -5.43
N PHE A 244 -17.07 15.53 -4.56
CA PHE A 244 -16.42 15.65 -3.24
C PHE A 244 -16.73 14.46 -2.35
N LEU A 245 -18.02 14.11 -2.24
CA LEU A 245 -18.47 12.92 -1.52
C LEU A 245 -18.78 11.83 -2.52
N GLN A 246 -18.21 10.66 -2.29
CA GLN A 246 -18.38 9.52 -3.19
C GLN A 246 -18.88 8.32 -2.40
N ASP A 247 -20.00 7.77 -2.83
CA ASP A 247 -20.61 6.61 -2.20
C ASP A 247 -19.75 5.35 -2.41
N TYR A 248 -19.47 4.65 -1.32
CA TYR A 248 -18.58 3.48 -1.33
C TYR A 248 -19.12 2.36 -2.23
N ARG A 249 -20.41 2.02 -2.10
CA ARG A 249 -21.03 0.93 -2.86
C ARG A 249 -21.00 1.19 -4.37
N TRP A 250 -21.26 2.42 -4.77
CA TRP A 250 -21.18 2.82 -6.16
C TRP A 250 -19.74 2.72 -6.70
N LEU A 251 -18.74 3.21 -5.92
CA LEU A 251 -17.33 3.14 -6.31
C LEU A 251 -16.83 1.72 -6.50
N ILE A 252 -17.08 0.83 -5.54
CA ILE A 252 -16.57 -0.54 -5.62
C ILE A 252 -17.20 -1.31 -6.80
N SER A 253 -18.47 -1.10 -7.08
CA SER A 253 -19.14 -1.69 -8.26
C SER A 253 -18.51 -1.22 -9.57
N ARG A 254 -18.18 0.07 -9.67
CA ARG A 254 -17.48 0.63 -10.83
C ARG A 254 -16.08 0.06 -10.97
N ARG A 255 -15.31 -0.03 -9.86
CA ARG A 255 -13.92 -0.53 -9.89
C ARG A 255 -13.81 -1.98 -10.33
N VAL A 256 -14.73 -2.82 -9.90
CA VAL A 256 -14.82 -4.21 -10.37
C VAL A 256 -14.93 -4.28 -11.90
N GLY A 257 -15.76 -3.43 -12.50
CA GLY A 257 -15.93 -3.37 -13.95
C GLY A 257 -14.67 -2.95 -14.73
N GLU A 258 -13.72 -2.29 -14.09
CA GLU A 258 -12.48 -1.79 -14.72
C GLU A 258 -11.31 -2.81 -14.70
N TRP A 259 -11.36 -3.86 -13.88
CA TRP A 259 -10.23 -4.78 -13.64
C TRP A 259 -9.73 -5.51 -14.90
N SER A 260 -10.66 -6.07 -15.67
CA SER A 260 -10.31 -6.81 -16.89
C SER A 260 -9.68 -5.90 -17.96
N GLU A 261 -10.01 -4.62 -17.99
CA GLU A 261 -9.41 -3.65 -18.91
C GLU A 261 -7.91 -3.48 -18.65
N PHE A 262 -7.50 -3.43 -17.38
CA PHE A 262 -6.07 -3.32 -17.03
C PHE A 262 -5.27 -4.54 -17.53
N ALA A 263 -5.77 -5.75 -17.28
CA ALA A 263 -5.13 -6.97 -17.75
C ALA A 263 -5.03 -6.99 -19.30
N ASN A 264 -6.13 -6.73 -19.98
CA ASN A 264 -6.19 -6.77 -21.45
C ASN A 264 -5.26 -5.74 -22.09
N ARG A 265 -5.23 -4.52 -21.58
CA ARG A 265 -4.43 -3.42 -22.16
C ARG A 265 -2.93 -3.54 -21.86
N SER A 266 -2.57 -4.08 -20.70
CA SER A 266 -1.16 -4.26 -20.33
C SER A 266 -0.55 -5.53 -20.93
N GLY A 267 -1.37 -6.55 -21.19
CA GLY A 267 -0.94 -7.90 -21.52
C GLY A 267 -0.17 -8.57 -20.39
N LEU A 268 -0.44 -8.16 -19.14
CA LEU A 268 0.12 -8.70 -17.89
C LEU A 268 -1.02 -9.12 -16.96
N PRO A 269 -0.79 -10.09 -16.06
CA PRO A 269 -1.71 -10.35 -14.96
C PRO A 269 -2.01 -9.08 -14.18
N TYR A 270 -3.28 -8.82 -13.94
CA TYR A 270 -3.75 -7.76 -13.04
C TYR A 270 -4.20 -8.38 -11.73
N TYR A 271 -3.69 -7.85 -10.62
CA TYR A 271 -4.10 -8.25 -9.28
C TYR A 271 -4.90 -7.11 -8.65
N PRO A 272 -6.23 -7.24 -8.49
CA PRO A 272 -7.02 -6.21 -7.84
C PRO A 272 -6.54 -5.90 -6.43
N SER A 273 -6.51 -4.61 -6.06
CA SER A 273 -6.36 -4.18 -4.68
C SER A 273 -7.68 -3.60 -4.20
N VAL A 274 -8.24 -4.16 -3.14
CA VAL A 274 -9.48 -3.70 -2.53
C VAL A 274 -9.18 -2.84 -1.30
N SER A 275 -10.03 -1.85 -1.04
CA SER A 275 -9.84 -0.89 0.06
C SER A 275 -11.11 -0.74 0.87
N PRO A 276 -11.05 -0.72 2.23
CA PRO A 276 -12.22 -0.53 3.09
C PRO A 276 -12.77 0.89 3.09
N GLY A 277 -12.06 1.85 2.51
CA GLY A 277 -12.51 3.25 2.45
C GLY A 277 -11.44 4.18 1.88
N TRP A 278 -11.71 5.49 1.92
CA TRP A 278 -10.77 6.56 1.60
C TRP A 278 -11.20 7.87 2.21
N ASP A 279 -10.36 8.44 3.07
CA ASP A 279 -10.51 9.79 3.61
C ASP A 279 -9.16 10.30 4.10
N ALA A 280 -8.47 11.10 3.30
CA ALA A 280 -7.15 11.63 3.63
C ALA A 280 -7.21 13.00 4.35
N THR A 281 -8.39 13.45 4.76
CA THR A 281 -8.56 14.78 5.39
C THR A 281 -7.77 14.98 6.69
N PRO A 282 -7.45 13.95 7.51
CA PRO A 282 -6.56 14.14 8.65
C PRO A 282 -5.17 14.67 8.29
N ARG A 283 -4.68 14.40 7.07
CA ARG A 283 -3.40 14.91 6.56
C ARG A 283 -3.44 16.38 6.11
N GLY A 284 -4.61 16.99 6.08
CA GLY A 284 -4.82 18.37 5.65
C GLY A 284 -5.30 19.27 6.76
N ARG A 285 -5.03 20.57 6.62
CA ARG A 285 -5.67 21.63 7.43
C ARG A 285 -6.51 22.49 6.50
N VAL A 286 -7.82 22.47 6.70
CA VAL A 286 -8.74 23.34 5.96
C VAL A 286 -8.82 24.68 6.71
N GLU A 287 -8.41 25.76 6.06
CA GLU A 287 -8.45 27.13 6.61
C GLU A 287 -9.64 27.93 6.05
N GLY A 288 -10.32 27.43 5.02
CA GLY A 288 -11.44 28.09 4.35
C GLY A 288 -12.76 27.35 4.48
N LYS A 289 -13.83 27.96 3.93
CA LYS A 289 -15.19 27.37 3.95
C LYS A 289 -15.38 26.18 2.98
N LYS A 290 -14.51 26.04 1.97
CA LYS A 290 -14.56 24.94 1.00
C LYS A 290 -13.19 24.30 0.88
N PRO A 291 -13.09 22.95 1.01
CA PRO A 291 -11.84 22.26 0.79
C PRO A 291 -11.42 22.36 -0.69
N PRO A 292 -10.10 22.49 -0.97
CA PRO A 292 -9.61 22.54 -2.35
C PRO A 292 -9.80 21.17 -3.05
N LYS A 293 -10.14 21.19 -4.35
CA LYS A 293 -10.34 19.97 -5.15
C LYS A 293 -9.00 19.27 -5.45
N ARG A 294 -8.36 18.76 -4.42
CA ARG A 294 -7.06 18.08 -4.48
C ARG A 294 -6.77 17.31 -3.20
N TYR A 295 -5.88 16.31 -3.29
CA TYR A 295 -5.34 15.61 -2.13
C TYR A 295 -4.70 16.61 -1.13
N PRO A 296 -4.90 16.45 0.18
CA PRO A 296 -5.62 15.36 0.87
C PRO A 296 -7.12 15.64 1.12
N TYR A 297 -7.65 16.74 0.61
CA TYR A 297 -8.99 17.23 0.93
C TYR A 297 -10.11 16.65 0.07
N TRP A 298 -9.77 16.10 -1.08
CA TRP A 298 -10.70 15.66 -2.12
C TRP A 298 -10.19 14.42 -2.84
N PRO A 299 -11.03 13.42 -3.14
CA PRO A 299 -12.39 13.21 -2.64
C PRO A 299 -12.43 12.53 -1.27
N ILE A 300 -13.64 12.43 -0.68
CA ILE A 300 -13.94 11.62 0.51
C ILE A 300 -14.91 10.52 0.11
N VAL A 301 -14.60 9.28 0.49
CA VAL A 301 -15.53 8.15 0.37
C VAL A 301 -16.39 8.11 1.62
N VAL A 302 -17.69 7.91 1.43
CA VAL A 302 -18.70 7.85 2.49
C VAL A 302 -19.52 6.55 2.38
N ASN A 303 -20.23 6.20 3.45
CA ASN A 303 -21.07 5.00 3.55
C ASN A 303 -20.28 3.68 3.47
N GLU A 304 -18.96 3.71 3.71
CA GLU A 304 -18.18 2.50 3.82
C GLU A 304 -18.66 1.66 5.01
N ASN A 305 -18.75 0.34 4.80
CA ASN A 305 -19.18 -0.60 5.81
C ASN A 305 -18.58 -2.00 5.56
N PRO A 306 -18.51 -2.88 6.60
CA PRO A 306 -17.93 -4.21 6.48
C PRO A 306 -18.62 -5.15 5.50
N GLU A 307 -19.94 -5.03 5.28
CA GLU A 307 -20.70 -5.90 4.38
C GLU A 307 -20.35 -5.63 2.92
N ASP A 308 -20.38 -4.36 2.51
CA ASP A 308 -19.97 -3.95 1.17
C ASP A 308 -18.48 -4.24 0.92
N PHE A 309 -17.62 -4.09 1.94
CA PHE A 309 -16.23 -4.49 1.84
C PHE A 309 -16.08 -6.01 1.67
N LYS A 310 -16.85 -6.83 2.40
CA LYS A 310 -16.87 -8.28 2.20
C LYS A 310 -17.22 -8.65 0.76
N TRP A 311 -18.24 -8.01 0.19
CA TRP A 311 -18.63 -8.22 -1.21
C TRP A 311 -17.49 -7.85 -2.17
N PHE A 312 -16.85 -6.70 -1.97
CA PHE A 312 -15.73 -6.22 -2.80
C PHE A 312 -14.53 -7.17 -2.72
N LEU A 313 -14.18 -7.61 -1.51
CA LEU A 313 -13.10 -8.56 -1.27
C LEU A 313 -13.39 -9.91 -1.92
N LYS A 314 -14.60 -10.46 -1.72
CA LYS A 314 -14.98 -11.74 -2.32
C LYS A 314 -14.91 -11.68 -3.84
N THR A 315 -15.40 -10.60 -4.45
CA THR A 315 -15.30 -10.40 -5.90
C THR A 315 -13.83 -10.35 -6.37
N GLY A 316 -12.93 -9.77 -5.56
CA GLY A 316 -11.48 -9.78 -5.85
C GLY A 316 -10.84 -11.15 -5.72
N LEU A 317 -11.25 -11.93 -4.71
CA LEU A 317 -10.83 -13.31 -4.52
C LEU A 317 -11.25 -14.18 -5.72
N ASP A 318 -12.52 -14.11 -6.11
CA ASP A 318 -13.06 -14.84 -7.27
C ASP A 318 -12.31 -14.47 -8.56
N TYR A 319 -12.07 -13.16 -8.78
CA TYR A 319 -11.29 -12.67 -9.93
C TYR A 319 -9.88 -13.28 -9.96
N ASN A 320 -9.16 -13.31 -8.83
CA ASN A 320 -7.81 -13.87 -8.77
C ASN A 320 -7.79 -15.38 -8.94
N ILE A 321 -8.79 -16.09 -8.43
CA ILE A 321 -8.94 -17.54 -8.64
C ILE A 321 -9.16 -17.87 -10.11
N GLU A 322 -9.92 -17.03 -10.82
CA GLU A 322 -10.21 -17.26 -12.25
C GLU A 322 -9.05 -16.84 -13.16
N ASN A 323 -8.39 -15.72 -12.88
CA ASN A 323 -7.45 -15.09 -13.81
C ASN A 323 -5.98 -15.26 -13.42
N ASN A 324 -5.66 -15.53 -12.14
CA ASN A 324 -4.31 -15.64 -11.60
C ASN A 324 -4.06 -16.98 -10.89
N ARG A 325 -4.58 -18.10 -11.46
CA ARG A 325 -4.66 -19.44 -10.84
C ARG A 325 -3.34 -20.01 -10.34
N ASP A 326 -2.25 -19.72 -11.04
CA ASP A 326 -0.93 -20.30 -10.71
C ASP A 326 -0.37 -19.74 -9.39
N SER A 327 -0.81 -18.55 -8.98
CA SER A 327 -0.41 -17.92 -7.72
C SER A 327 -1.45 -16.86 -7.32
N PRO A 328 -2.64 -17.26 -6.88
CA PRO A 328 -3.68 -16.32 -6.53
C PRO A 328 -3.31 -15.58 -5.24
N ILE A 329 -3.24 -14.25 -5.34
CA ILE A 329 -3.02 -13.35 -4.21
C ILE A 329 -4.03 -12.22 -4.32
N GLN A 330 -4.76 -11.96 -3.23
CA GLN A 330 -5.64 -10.82 -3.10
C GLN A 330 -4.95 -9.71 -2.29
N PHE A 331 -4.84 -8.52 -2.86
CA PHE A 331 -4.28 -7.37 -2.17
C PHE A 331 -5.36 -6.55 -1.49
N ILE A 332 -5.07 -6.09 -0.27
CA ILE A 332 -5.91 -5.17 0.49
C ILE A 332 -5.09 -3.94 0.88
N THR A 333 -5.62 -2.77 0.62
CA THR A 333 -5.02 -1.50 1.04
C THR A 333 -5.86 -0.88 2.12
N SER A 334 -5.37 -0.82 3.33
CA SER A 334 -4.14 -1.34 3.94
C SER A 334 -4.43 -1.88 5.34
N LEU A 335 -3.42 -2.42 6.01
CA LEU A 335 -3.57 -2.78 7.42
C LEU A 335 -3.82 -1.54 8.29
N ASN A 336 -3.05 -0.46 8.07
CA ASN A 336 -2.90 0.62 9.03
C ASN A 336 -2.74 2.04 8.43
N GLU A 337 -3.22 2.35 7.26
CA GLU A 337 -3.15 3.71 6.70
C GLU A 337 -4.28 4.60 7.24
N TRP A 338 -4.29 4.81 8.55
CA TRP A 338 -5.32 5.51 9.28
C TRP A 338 -5.57 6.94 8.80
N SER A 339 -4.48 7.68 8.54
CA SER A 339 -4.56 9.08 8.15
C SER A 339 -5.02 9.32 6.70
N GLU A 340 -5.18 8.24 5.92
CA GLU A 340 -5.82 8.24 4.60
C GLU A 340 -7.17 7.50 4.59
N GLY A 341 -7.61 7.00 5.75
CA GLY A 341 -8.93 6.41 5.91
C GLY A 341 -9.12 5.06 5.24
N HIS A 342 -8.04 4.33 4.94
CA HIS A 342 -8.09 2.96 4.46
C HIS A 342 -7.25 2.05 5.36
N TYR A 343 -7.90 1.45 6.33
CA TYR A 343 -7.28 0.61 7.36
C TYR A 343 -8.17 -0.56 7.74
N LEU A 344 -7.55 -1.65 8.16
CA LEU A 344 -8.23 -2.87 8.66
C LEU A 344 -8.17 -2.99 10.18
N GLU A 345 -7.21 -2.31 10.81
CA GLU A 345 -7.08 -2.33 12.28
C GLU A 345 -8.36 -1.83 12.95
N PRO A 346 -8.75 -2.41 14.11
CA PRO A 346 -10.06 -2.17 14.70
C PRO A 346 -10.22 -0.74 15.22
N ASP A 347 -11.39 -0.15 14.98
CA ASP A 347 -11.79 1.18 15.43
C ASP A 347 -13.01 1.15 16.37
N ASN A 348 -13.35 2.29 16.94
CA ASN A 348 -14.48 2.42 17.85
C ASN A 348 -15.86 2.40 17.15
N HIS A 349 -15.91 2.47 15.83
CA HIS A 349 -17.16 2.51 15.07
C HIS A 349 -17.55 1.12 14.52
N PHE A 350 -16.62 0.46 13.83
CA PHE A 350 -16.86 -0.87 13.25
C PHE A 350 -16.26 -2.01 14.10
N GLY A 351 -15.51 -1.70 15.16
CA GLY A 351 -14.81 -2.72 15.91
C GLY A 351 -13.88 -3.54 15.02
N TYR A 352 -14.06 -4.83 15.02
CA TYR A 352 -13.33 -5.79 14.16
C TYR A 352 -14.03 -6.09 12.83
N GLY A 353 -15.09 -5.38 12.47
CA GLY A 353 -15.98 -5.74 11.36
C GLY A 353 -15.28 -5.90 10.01
N PHE A 354 -14.29 -5.08 9.65
CA PHE A 354 -13.53 -5.26 8.41
C PHE A 354 -12.63 -6.52 8.45
N LEU A 355 -12.08 -6.87 9.61
CA LEU A 355 -11.30 -8.09 9.80
C LEU A 355 -12.20 -9.33 9.76
N GLU A 356 -13.37 -9.27 10.37
CA GLU A 356 -14.39 -10.33 10.30
C GLU A 356 -14.88 -10.54 8.87
N ALA A 357 -15.03 -9.46 8.11
CA ALA A 357 -15.36 -9.52 6.68
C ALA A 357 -14.30 -10.28 5.87
N ILE A 358 -13.00 -10.13 6.19
CA ILE A 358 -11.92 -10.89 5.55
C ILE A 358 -12.06 -12.38 5.85
N LYS A 359 -12.20 -12.74 7.12
CA LYS A 359 -12.35 -14.12 7.54
C LYS A 359 -13.55 -14.79 6.85
N ASN A 360 -14.70 -14.13 6.91
CA ASN A 360 -15.93 -14.65 6.31
C ASN A 360 -15.84 -14.75 4.77
N ALA A 361 -15.19 -13.79 4.09
CA ALA A 361 -14.99 -13.87 2.64
C ALA A 361 -14.07 -15.03 2.23
N LYS A 362 -13.06 -15.35 3.05
CA LYS A 362 -12.14 -16.47 2.82
C LYS A 362 -12.80 -17.83 3.10
N GLU A 363 -13.71 -17.90 4.07
CA GLU A 363 -14.49 -19.11 4.39
C GLU A 363 -15.56 -19.41 3.31
N ASP A 364 -16.00 -18.42 2.52
CA ASP A 364 -17.00 -18.56 1.44
C ASP A 364 -16.39 -19.03 0.10
N ILE A 365 -15.09 -19.41 0.03
CA ILE A 365 -14.38 -19.93 -1.14
C ILE A 365 -14.19 -21.44 -1.01
#